data_66f05731231e52719348eef92251d458
#
_entry.id   66f05731231e52719348eef92251d458
#
_cell.length_a   1.000
_cell.length_b   1.000
_cell.length_c   1.000
_cell.angle_alpha   90.00
_cell.angle_beta   90.00
_cell.angle_gamma   90.00
#
_symmetry.space_group_name_H-M   'P 1'
#
loop_
_entity.id
_entity.type
_entity.pdbx_description
1 polymer ?
#
loop_
_entity_poly.entity_id
_entity_poly.type
_entity_poly.pdbx_seq_one_letter_code
_entity_poly.pdbx_strand_id
1 'polypeptide(L)'
;WEIIGILNNDMIGNIEGVDGVIDNRSFRIFSEPYNSLSSERSLMLKRFYGGENDGESRQLARYVYQATKAYMPEMNPILIYRLDRFGRGGHHRPFNEAGFAGVRIMEAHENYNRQHQDIRTENGVEYGDVIEGVNFDYCRKMTAVNSITLAAMASGPASPVEVKVGGIVQPSAKLSWTKVKGAIGYKIYWRDTTS
;
A
#
# COMPACT_ATOMS: atom_id res chain seq x y z
N TRP A 1 -7.90 -2.25 -22.01
CA TRP A 1 -7.85 -2.51 -20.57
C TRP A 1 -6.92 -1.47 -19.94
N GLU A 2 -7.31 -0.89 -18.83
CA GLU A 2 -6.50 0.03 -18.04
C GLU A 2 -6.22 -0.61 -16.68
N ILE A 3 -4.94 -0.59 -16.25
CA ILE A 3 -4.54 -1.05 -14.92
C ILE A 3 -4.49 0.17 -14.00
N ILE A 4 -5.39 0.21 -13.03
CA ILE A 4 -5.50 1.34 -12.07
C ILE A 4 -4.76 1.10 -10.76
N GLY A 5 -4.37 -0.15 -10.47
CA GLY A 5 -3.61 -0.49 -9.26
C GLY A 5 -3.35 -1.97 -9.12
N ILE A 6 -2.29 -2.32 -8.40
CA ILE A 6 -1.84 -3.68 -8.13
C ILE A 6 -1.81 -3.89 -6.61
N LEU A 7 -2.52 -4.90 -6.13
CA LEU A 7 -2.49 -5.35 -4.73
C LEU A 7 -1.76 -6.70 -4.69
N ASN A 8 -0.48 -6.69 -4.38
CA ASN A 8 0.33 -7.90 -4.25
C ASN A 8 0.28 -8.42 -2.81
N ASN A 9 -0.32 -9.59 -2.61
CA ASN A 9 -0.43 -10.25 -1.32
C ASN A 9 0.68 -11.30 -1.18
N ASP A 10 1.68 -11.03 -0.31
CA ASP A 10 2.83 -11.91 -0.17
C ASP A 10 3.62 -11.56 1.11
N MET A 11 3.37 -12.21 2.20
CA MET A 11 2.46 -13.31 2.56
C MET A 11 1.32 -12.79 3.45
N ILE A 12 0.21 -13.50 3.50
CA ILE A 12 -0.98 -13.08 4.26
C ILE A 12 -1.62 -14.22 5.07
N GLY A 13 -0.86 -15.26 5.38
CA GLY A 13 -1.37 -16.48 6.03
C GLY A 13 -0.82 -16.73 7.43
N ASN A 14 0.30 -16.15 7.79
CA ASN A 14 0.94 -16.37 9.08
C ASN A 14 0.58 -15.26 10.08
N ILE A 15 0.39 -15.62 11.34
CA ILE A 15 0.10 -14.68 12.44
C ILE A 15 1.15 -14.72 13.54
N GLU A 16 2.07 -15.67 13.52
CA GLU A 16 3.07 -15.89 14.56
C GLU A 16 4.47 -15.60 14.01
N GLY A 17 5.13 -14.59 14.54
CA GLY A 17 6.50 -14.25 14.19
C GLY A 17 7.54 -15.18 14.84
N VAL A 18 8.78 -15.16 14.32
CA VAL A 18 9.92 -15.83 14.97
C VAL A 18 10.22 -15.26 16.36
N ASP A 19 9.73 -14.09 16.68
CA ASP A 19 9.78 -13.43 17.97
C ASP A 19 8.72 -13.93 18.96
N GLY A 20 7.88 -14.89 18.55
CA GLY A 20 6.77 -15.44 19.33
C GLY A 20 5.57 -14.52 19.47
N VAL A 21 5.56 -13.37 18.80
CA VAL A 21 4.40 -12.47 18.78
C VAL A 21 3.31 -13.04 17.88
N ILE A 22 2.10 -13.15 18.41
CA ILE A 22 0.91 -13.57 17.67
C ILE A 22 0.05 -12.33 17.40
N ASP A 23 -0.15 -12.01 16.12
CA ASP A 23 -0.97 -10.87 15.70
C ASP A 23 -1.84 -11.25 14.48
N ASN A 24 -3.14 -11.33 14.68
CA ASN A 24 -4.13 -11.65 13.67
C ASN A 24 -4.93 -10.42 13.20
N ARG A 25 -4.42 -9.19 13.43
CA ARG A 25 -5.09 -7.93 13.11
C ARG A 25 -4.22 -7.00 12.28
N SER A 26 -2.91 -6.97 12.56
CA SER A 26 -2.02 -6.04 11.88
C SER A 26 -1.51 -6.62 10.57
N PHE A 27 -1.29 -5.74 9.61
CA PHE A 27 -0.63 -6.05 8.33
C PHE A 27 0.12 -4.82 7.83
N ARG A 28 1.15 -5.05 7.03
CA ARG A 28 2.01 -4.02 6.44
C ARG A 28 1.61 -3.74 5.00
N ILE A 29 1.68 -2.48 4.60
CA ILE A 29 1.45 -2.03 3.22
C ILE A 29 2.71 -1.29 2.77
N PHE A 30 3.50 -1.94 1.93
CA PHE A 30 4.71 -1.35 1.35
C PHE A 30 4.38 -0.55 0.10
N SER A 31 5.05 0.60 -0.08
CA SER A 31 4.80 1.50 -1.19
C SER A 31 6.01 2.35 -1.56
N GLU A 32 6.15 2.68 -2.84
CA GLU A 32 7.24 3.49 -3.36
C GLU A 32 6.89 4.98 -3.44
N PRO A 33 7.89 5.87 -3.29
CA PRO A 33 7.67 7.32 -3.31
C PRO A 33 7.43 7.86 -4.72
N TYR A 34 8.01 7.24 -5.74
CA TYR A 34 8.05 7.74 -7.10
C TYR A 34 7.60 6.69 -8.11
N ASN A 35 7.01 7.18 -9.20
CA ASN A 35 6.83 6.38 -10.40
C ASN A 35 8.19 6.25 -11.12
N SER A 36 8.59 5.04 -11.46
CA SER A 36 9.86 4.75 -12.13
C SER A 36 10.01 5.43 -13.49
N LEU A 37 8.89 5.80 -14.12
CA LEU A 37 8.87 6.54 -15.38
C LEU A 37 8.88 8.07 -15.18
N SER A 38 8.99 8.56 -13.95
CA SER A 38 9.07 10.00 -13.68
C SER A 38 10.33 10.60 -14.29
N SER A 39 10.16 11.72 -15.03
CA SER A 39 11.31 12.46 -15.55
C SER A 39 12.13 13.08 -14.41
N GLU A 40 13.42 13.33 -14.67
CA GLU A 40 14.32 14.02 -13.71
C GLU A 40 13.73 15.36 -13.25
N ARG A 41 13.13 16.11 -14.16
CA ARG A 41 12.45 17.36 -13.84
C ARG A 41 11.28 17.15 -12.88
N SER A 42 10.49 16.09 -13.07
CA SER A 42 9.37 15.75 -12.18
C SER A 42 9.88 15.39 -10.78
N LEU A 43 10.94 14.58 -10.70
CA LEU A 43 11.58 14.20 -9.44
C LEU A 43 12.17 15.43 -8.72
N MET A 44 12.82 16.32 -9.45
CA MET A 44 13.34 17.57 -8.90
C MET A 44 12.21 18.43 -8.31
N LEU A 45 11.12 18.62 -9.05
CA LEU A 45 9.97 19.39 -8.58
C LEU A 45 9.33 18.79 -7.32
N LYS A 46 9.19 17.47 -7.25
CA LYS A 46 8.68 16.78 -6.06
C LYS A 46 9.51 17.11 -4.80
N ARG A 47 10.83 17.22 -4.93
CA ARG A 47 11.72 17.64 -3.81
C ARG A 47 11.41 19.05 -3.31
N PHE A 48 11.12 19.98 -4.23
CA PHE A 48 10.77 21.36 -3.84
C PHE A 48 9.41 21.48 -3.15
N TYR A 49 8.47 20.59 -3.49
CA TYR A 49 7.11 20.64 -2.95
C TYR A 49 6.89 19.66 -1.78
N GLY A 50 7.92 18.93 -1.34
CA GLY A 50 7.75 17.89 -0.32
C GLY A 50 6.85 16.75 -0.79
N GLY A 51 6.86 16.45 -2.11
CA GLY A 51 5.96 15.50 -2.76
C GLY A 51 6.42 14.05 -2.72
N GLU A 52 7.36 13.69 -1.86
CA GLU A 52 7.90 12.32 -1.76
C GLU A 52 6.84 11.29 -1.33
N ASN A 53 5.79 11.77 -0.68
CA ASN A 53 4.69 10.93 -0.22
C ASN A 53 3.46 10.95 -1.15
N ASP A 54 3.56 11.60 -2.31
CA ASP A 54 2.42 11.81 -3.22
C ASP A 54 2.50 10.96 -4.49
N GLY A 55 3.45 10.01 -4.55
CA GLY A 55 3.53 9.02 -5.63
C GLY A 55 2.30 8.11 -5.65
N GLU A 56 1.98 7.58 -6.82
CA GLU A 56 0.77 6.79 -7.08
C GLU A 56 0.71 5.54 -6.18
N SER A 57 1.85 4.86 -5.99
CA SER A 57 1.95 3.70 -5.08
C SER A 57 1.63 4.09 -3.64
N ARG A 58 2.13 5.23 -3.15
CA ARG A 58 1.82 5.74 -1.81
C ARG A 58 0.38 6.17 -1.65
N GLN A 59 -0.21 6.75 -2.69
CA GLN A 59 -1.64 7.08 -2.69
C GLN A 59 -2.48 5.81 -2.61
N LEU A 60 -2.15 4.76 -3.38
CA LEU A 60 -2.81 3.47 -3.31
C LEU A 60 -2.68 2.84 -1.91
N ALA A 61 -1.49 2.89 -1.30
CA ALA A 61 -1.29 2.39 0.06
C ALA A 61 -2.18 3.12 1.08
N ARG A 62 -2.27 4.45 1.01
CA ARG A 62 -3.18 5.23 1.87
C ARG A 62 -4.65 4.91 1.58
N TYR A 63 -4.99 4.62 0.34
CA TYR A 63 -6.35 4.22 -0.02
C TYR A 63 -6.73 2.88 0.63
N VAL A 64 -5.85 1.87 0.53
CA VAL A 64 -6.03 0.58 1.24
C VAL A 64 -6.18 0.81 2.74
N TYR A 65 -5.31 1.64 3.33
CA TYR A 65 -5.39 2.01 4.75
C TYR A 65 -6.75 2.60 5.11
N GLN A 66 -7.21 3.62 4.37
CA GLN A 66 -8.46 4.31 4.64
C GLN A 66 -9.67 3.41 4.46
N ALA A 67 -9.71 2.61 3.39
CA ALA A 67 -10.77 1.63 3.15
C ALA A 67 -10.83 0.60 4.28
N THR A 68 -9.67 0.09 4.71
CA THR A 68 -9.60 -0.83 5.86
C THR A 68 -10.17 -0.18 7.13
N LYS A 69 -9.71 1.02 7.48
CA LYS A 69 -10.19 1.71 8.69
C LYS A 69 -11.69 2.02 8.65
N ALA A 70 -12.24 2.29 7.47
CA ALA A 70 -13.66 2.61 7.30
C ALA A 70 -14.57 1.38 7.41
N TYR A 71 -14.15 0.23 6.88
CA TYR A 71 -15.01 -0.96 6.73
C TYR A 71 -14.60 -2.15 7.58
N MET A 72 -13.36 -2.18 8.08
CA MET A 72 -12.81 -3.20 8.97
C MET A 72 -12.01 -2.55 10.10
N PRO A 73 -12.64 -1.77 10.99
CA PRO A 73 -11.96 -0.97 12.02
C PRO A 73 -11.16 -1.83 13.01
N GLU A 74 -11.47 -3.13 13.12
CA GLU A 74 -10.74 -4.09 13.93
C GLU A 74 -9.35 -4.43 13.37
N MET A 75 -9.12 -4.18 12.07
CA MET A 75 -7.82 -4.42 11.43
C MET A 75 -6.90 -3.21 11.64
N ASN A 76 -5.60 -3.49 11.72
CA ASN A 76 -4.57 -2.50 11.95
C ASN A 76 -3.57 -2.43 10.78
N PRO A 77 -3.87 -1.68 9.70
CA PRO A 77 -2.95 -1.47 8.60
C PRO A 77 -1.77 -0.60 9.02
N ILE A 78 -0.55 -0.99 8.63
CA ILE A 78 0.70 -0.28 8.92
C ILE A 78 1.31 0.16 7.59
N LEU A 79 1.41 1.47 7.37
CA LEU A 79 2.04 2.02 6.16
C LEU A 79 3.57 1.93 6.27
N ILE A 80 4.20 1.26 5.30
CA ILE A 80 5.65 1.15 5.20
C ILE A 80 6.12 1.88 3.94
N TYR A 81 6.82 2.97 4.13
CA TYR A 81 7.22 3.86 3.04
C TYR A 81 8.54 3.44 2.39
N ARG A 82 8.58 2.23 1.88
CA ARG A 82 9.63 1.66 1.04
C ARG A 82 9.05 0.54 0.17
N LEU A 83 9.74 0.19 -0.91
CA LEU A 83 9.31 -0.82 -1.87
C LEU A 83 8.97 -2.16 -1.21
N ASP A 84 9.87 -2.66 -0.36
CA ASP A 84 9.78 -3.96 0.29
C ASP A 84 10.72 -4.03 1.50
N ARG A 85 10.87 -5.20 2.09
CA ARG A 85 11.92 -5.54 3.05
C ARG A 85 13.30 -5.44 2.39
N PHE A 86 14.35 -5.29 3.18
CA PHE A 86 15.73 -5.22 2.68
C PHE A 86 16.10 -6.46 1.86
N GLY A 87 16.65 -6.24 0.67
CA GLY A 87 17.12 -7.32 -0.22
C GLY A 87 16.02 -8.22 -0.78
N ARG A 88 14.76 -7.81 -0.62
CA ARG A 88 13.59 -8.54 -1.11
C ARG A 88 12.86 -7.73 -2.18
N GLY A 89 11.96 -8.37 -2.88
CA GLY A 89 11.04 -7.79 -3.83
C GLY A 89 9.78 -8.63 -3.92
N GLY A 90 8.70 -8.06 -4.41
CA GLY A 90 7.44 -8.74 -4.64
C GLY A 90 7.00 -8.58 -6.08
N HIS A 91 5.94 -9.28 -6.47
CA HIS A 91 5.38 -9.23 -7.84
C HIS A 91 4.79 -7.86 -8.21
N HIS A 92 4.61 -6.92 -7.25
CA HIS A 92 4.22 -5.53 -7.54
C HIS A 92 5.38 -4.74 -8.18
N ARG A 93 6.63 -5.10 -7.90
CA ARG A 93 7.82 -4.38 -8.37
C ARG A 93 7.87 -4.20 -9.90
N PRO A 94 7.75 -5.24 -10.75
CA PRO A 94 7.77 -5.06 -12.20
C PRO A 94 6.64 -4.16 -12.71
N PHE A 95 5.50 -4.11 -12.03
CA PHE A 95 4.44 -3.17 -12.37
C PHE A 95 4.80 -1.73 -12.00
N ASN A 96 5.42 -1.52 -10.84
CA ASN A 96 5.93 -0.20 -10.45
C ASN A 96 7.02 0.28 -11.42
N GLU A 97 7.93 -0.61 -11.82
CA GLU A 97 8.96 -0.32 -12.83
C GLU A 97 8.36 0.01 -14.20
N ALA A 98 7.19 -0.56 -14.52
CA ALA A 98 6.43 -0.22 -15.73
C ALA A 98 5.52 1.00 -15.57
N GLY A 99 5.56 1.68 -14.42
CA GLY A 99 4.85 2.93 -14.18
C GLY A 99 3.44 2.79 -13.59
N PHE A 100 3.03 1.58 -13.19
CA PHE A 100 1.74 1.37 -12.53
C PHE A 100 1.84 1.52 -11.01
N ALA A 101 0.75 1.91 -10.38
CA ALA A 101 0.65 1.93 -8.92
C ALA A 101 0.56 0.52 -8.36
N GLY A 102 1.59 0.06 -7.66
CA GLY A 102 1.61 -1.24 -7.00
C GLY A 102 1.96 -1.13 -5.52
N VAL A 103 1.32 -1.93 -4.69
CA VAL A 103 1.63 -2.08 -3.27
C VAL A 103 1.80 -3.54 -2.91
N ARG A 104 2.64 -3.81 -1.91
CA ARG A 104 2.72 -5.13 -1.28
C ARG A 104 1.98 -5.12 0.03
N ILE A 105 1.10 -6.09 0.22
CA ILE A 105 0.35 -6.35 1.45
C ILE A 105 0.92 -7.61 2.08
N MET A 106 1.25 -7.54 3.38
CA MET A 106 1.96 -8.60 4.07
C MET A 106 1.59 -8.65 5.55
N GLU A 107 1.65 -9.84 6.15
CA GLU A 107 1.53 -9.96 7.61
C GLU A 107 2.52 -9.08 8.36
N ALA A 108 2.19 -8.69 9.61
CA ALA A 108 3.02 -7.79 10.40
C ALA A 108 4.28 -8.48 10.94
N HIS A 109 4.16 -9.72 11.42
CA HIS A 109 5.25 -10.50 12.01
C HIS A 109 5.58 -11.70 11.15
N GLU A 110 6.81 -11.75 10.66
CA GLU A 110 7.28 -12.80 9.76
C GLU A 110 7.82 -14.00 10.54
N ASN A 111 7.57 -15.19 10.02
CA ASN A 111 8.19 -16.42 10.52
C ASN A 111 9.15 -16.99 9.47
N TYR A 112 10.44 -16.67 9.59
CA TYR A 112 11.47 -17.12 8.65
C TYR A 112 11.70 -18.63 8.68
N ASN A 113 11.25 -19.34 9.71
CA ASN A 113 11.34 -20.78 9.79
C ASN A 113 10.33 -21.45 8.85
N ARG A 114 9.28 -20.72 8.44
CA ARG A 114 8.22 -21.18 7.54
C ARG A 114 8.36 -20.66 6.08
N GLN A 115 9.42 -19.90 5.79
CA GLN A 115 9.61 -19.26 4.47
C GLN A 115 10.80 -19.87 3.76
N HIS A 116 10.60 -20.44 2.56
CA HIS A 116 11.66 -20.99 1.71
C HIS A 116 12.54 -22.02 2.43
N GLN A 117 11.95 -22.82 3.30
CA GLN A 117 12.62 -23.83 4.12
C GLN A 117 12.14 -25.23 3.73
N ASP A 118 13.05 -26.19 3.70
CA ASP A 118 12.69 -27.59 3.64
C ASP A 118 11.99 -28.01 4.93
N ILE A 119 11.01 -28.91 4.82
CA ILE A 119 10.27 -29.43 5.98
C ILE A 119 11.23 -30.29 6.80
N ARG A 120 11.54 -29.87 8.02
CA ARG A 120 12.42 -30.57 8.95
C ARG A 120 12.23 -30.06 10.39
N THR A 121 12.67 -30.87 11.33
CA THR A 121 12.86 -30.44 12.73
C THR A 121 14.36 -30.45 13.03
N GLU A 122 14.88 -29.32 13.48
CA GLU A 122 16.29 -29.15 13.79
C GLU A 122 16.43 -28.37 15.10
N ASN A 123 17.15 -28.97 16.06
CA ASN A 123 17.32 -28.42 17.42
C ASN A 123 16.01 -28.04 18.13
N GLY A 124 14.95 -28.83 17.91
CA GLY A 124 13.62 -28.59 18.49
C GLY A 124 12.81 -27.47 17.77
N VAL A 125 13.30 -26.92 16.67
CA VAL A 125 12.61 -25.94 15.85
C VAL A 125 12.04 -26.61 14.62
N GLU A 126 10.78 -26.35 14.33
CA GLU A 126 10.10 -26.83 13.12
C GLU A 126 10.28 -25.83 11.98
N TYR A 127 10.73 -26.33 10.83
CA TYR A 127 10.92 -25.58 9.60
C TYR A 127 10.00 -26.11 8.51
N GLY A 128 9.68 -25.22 7.56
CA GLY A 128 8.93 -25.57 6.37
C GLY A 128 7.62 -24.80 6.22
N ASP A 129 7.20 -24.66 4.97
CA ASP A 129 5.94 -24.03 4.60
C ASP A 129 4.84 -25.11 4.60
N VAL A 130 4.21 -25.29 5.73
CA VAL A 130 3.18 -26.32 5.96
C VAL A 130 1.83 -25.69 6.29
N ILE A 131 0.76 -26.41 5.98
CA ILE A 131 -0.62 -25.92 6.11
C ILE A 131 -1.00 -25.54 7.56
N GLU A 132 -0.40 -26.22 8.54
CA GLU A 132 -0.58 -25.98 9.97
C GLU A 132 -0.08 -24.60 10.40
N GLY A 133 0.85 -24.01 9.63
CA GLY A 133 1.32 -22.63 9.82
C GLY A 133 0.37 -21.57 9.32
N VAL A 134 -0.69 -21.95 8.60
CA VAL A 134 -1.64 -21.00 8.00
C VAL A 134 -2.83 -20.75 8.92
N ASN A 135 -3.05 -19.49 9.27
CA ASN A 135 -4.27 -19.06 9.96
C ASN A 135 -5.33 -18.63 8.95
N PHE A 136 -6.32 -19.49 8.69
CA PHE A 136 -7.38 -19.26 7.72
C PHE A 136 -8.32 -18.11 8.09
N ASP A 137 -8.52 -17.80 9.38
CA ASP A 137 -9.29 -16.62 9.78
C ASP A 137 -8.57 -15.33 9.40
N TYR A 138 -7.25 -15.28 9.59
CA TYR A 138 -6.46 -14.15 9.13
C TYR A 138 -6.45 -14.03 7.61
N CYS A 139 -6.28 -15.12 6.87
CA CYS A 139 -6.41 -15.13 5.40
C CYS A 139 -7.77 -14.58 4.96
N ARG A 140 -8.86 -14.98 5.62
CA ARG A 140 -10.21 -14.47 5.35
C ARG A 140 -10.30 -12.97 5.57
N LYS A 141 -9.73 -12.45 6.67
CA LYS A 141 -9.69 -11.01 6.95
C LYS A 141 -8.90 -10.26 5.88
N MET A 142 -7.73 -10.78 5.50
CA MET A 142 -6.90 -10.18 4.45
C MET A 142 -7.58 -10.20 3.08
N THR A 143 -8.32 -11.28 2.77
CA THR A 143 -9.17 -11.35 1.57
C THR A 143 -10.26 -10.28 1.61
N ALA A 144 -10.89 -10.06 2.75
CA ALA A 144 -11.90 -9.01 2.91
C ALA A 144 -11.31 -7.60 2.72
N VAL A 145 -10.12 -7.32 3.26
CA VAL A 145 -9.38 -6.05 3.02
C VAL A 145 -9.19 -5.80 1.52
N ASN A 146 -8.73 -6.82 0.78
CA ASN A 146 -8.55 -6.72 -0.66
C ASN A 146 -9.88 -6.51 -1.39
N SER A 147 -10.91 -7.28 -1.04
CA SER A 147 -12.24 -7.19 -1.67
C SER A 147 -12.87 -5.82 -1.48
N ILE A 148 -12.79 -5.25 -0.27
CA ILE A 148 -13.28 -3.92 0.04
C ILE A 148 -12.53 -2.86 -0.78
N THR A 149 -11.20 -2.98 -0.86
CA THR A 149 -10.38 -2.05 -1.64
C THR A 149 -10.75 -2.10 -3.12
N LEU A 150 -10.84 -3.30 -3.70
CA LEU A 150 -11.19 -3.49 -5.11
C LEU A 150 -12.61 -3.00 -5.41
N ALA A 151 -13.58 -3.32 -4.55
CA ALA A 151 -14.95 -2.86 -4.71
C ALA A 151 -15.06 -1.33 -4.65
N ALA A 152 -14.35 -0.70 -3.71
CA ALA A 152 -14.33 0.75 -3.58
C ALA A 152 -13.67 1.42 -4.81
N MET A 153 -12.56 0.86 -5.31
CA MET A 153 -11.91 1.36 -6.54
C MET A 153 -12.79 1.19 -7.77
N ALA A 154 -13.48 0.05 -7.91
CA ALA A 154 -14.35 -0.23 -9.05
C ALA A 154 -15.65 0.60 -9.04
N SER A 155 -16.13 1.00 -7.87
CA SER A 155 -17.38 1.76 -7.71
C SER A 155 -17.18 3.26 -7.59
N GLY A 156 -15.95 3.70 -7.33
CA GLY A 156 -15.59 5.10 -7.15
C GLY A 156 -15.64 5.89 -8.47
N PRO A 157 -15.85 7.21 -8.40
CA PRO A 157 -15.66 8.08 -9.57
C PRO A 157 -14.19 8.09 -9.98
N ALA A 158 -13.93 8.39 -11.25
CA ALA A 158 -12.57 8.55 -11.75
C ALA A 158 -11.78 9.62 -10.96
N SER A 159 -10.46 9.52 -10.97
CA SER A 159 -9.61 10.53 -10.38
C SER A 159 -9.76 11.88 -11.08
N PRO A 160 -9.68 13.02 -10.36
CA PRO A 160 -9.62 14.33 -10.99
C PRO A 160 -8.43 14.44 -11.94
N VAL A 161 -8.65 15.02 -13.11
CA VAL A 161 -7.62 15.30 -14.10
C VAL A 161 -7.37 16.81 -14.22
N GLU A 162 -6.25 17.18 -14.82
CA GLU A 162 -5.84 18.59 -15.01
C GLU A 162 -5.79 19.37 -13.69
N VAL A 163 -5.41 18.72 -12.61
CA VAL A 163 -5.26 19.37 -11.31
C VAL A 163 -4.11 20.37 -11.37
N LYS A 164 -4.42 21.63 -11.09
CA LYS A 164 -3.46 22.74 -11.09
C LYS A 164 -3.46 23.44 -9.74
N VAL A 165 -2.28 23.77 -9.27
CA VAL A 165 -2.07 24.57 -8.06
C VAL A 165 -1.45 25.90 -8.46
N GLY A 166 -2.06 27.00 -8.09
CA GLY A 166 -1.55 28.36 -8.27
C GLY A 166 -1.35 29.07 -6.93
N GLY A 167 -0.69 30.21 -6.95
CA GLY A 167 -0.45 31.03 -5.75
C GLY A 167 0.80 30.64 -4.96
N ILE A 168 1.83 30.09 -5.61
CA ILE A 168 3.07 29.57 -4.97
C ILE A 168 3.77 30.59 -4.06
N VAL A 169 3.66 31.89 -4.37
CA VAL A 169 4.26 32.99 -3.58
C VAL A 169 3.22 33.89 -2.93
N GLN A 170 2.00 33.40 -2.73
CA GLN A 170 0.91 34.14 -2.13
C GLN A 170 0.44 33.45 -0.83
N PRO A 171 -0.19 34.17 0.09
CA PRO A 171 -0.71 33.59 1.34
C PRO A 171 -1.91 32.67 1.12
N SER A 172 -2.37 32.50 -0.12
CA SER A 172 -3.49 31.62 -0.49
C SER A 172 -3.12 30.75 -1.69
N ALA A 173 -3.55 29.50 -1.70
CA ALA A 173 -3.44 28.59 -2.82
C ALA A 173 -4.75 28.56 -3.62
N LYS A 174 -4.64 28.55 -4.95
CA LYS A 174 -5.78 28.34 -5.87
C LYS A 174 -5.68 26.96 -6.48
N LEU A 175 -6.71 26.15 -6.27
CA LEU A 175 -6.82 24.81 -6.87
C LEU A 175 -7.86 24.84 -7.99
N SER A 176 -7.55 24.15 -9.07
CA SER A 176 -8.49 23.91 -10.16
C SER A 176 -8.29 22.53 -10.75
N TRP A 177 -9.37 21.90 -11.23
CA TRP A 177 -9.36 20.60 -11.89
C TRP A 177 -10.57 20.46 -12.81
N THR A 178 -10.52 19.48 -13.73
CA THR A 178 -11.68 19.13 -14.55
C THR A 178 -12.72 18.41 -13.69
N LYS A 179 -14.00 18.83 -13.83
CA LYS A 179 -15.11 18.23 -13.08
C LYS A 179 -15.24 16.75 -13.40
N VAL A 180 -15.30 15.92 -12.35
CA VAL A 180 -15.44 14.47 -12.46
C VAL A 180 -16.91 14.09 -12.56
N LYS A 181 -17.26 13.30 -13.58
CA LYS A 181 -18.63 12.79 -13.76
C LYS A 181 -18.98 11.85 -12.58
N GLY A 182 -20.14 12.09 -11.97
CA GLY A 182 -20.62 11.29 -10.82
C GLY A 182 -20.08 11.73 -9.46
N ALA A 183 -19.11 12.63 -9.39
CA ALA A 183 -18.66 13.18 -8.11
C ALA A 183 -19.72 14.16 -7.57
N ILE A 184 -20.15 13.94 -6.33
CA ILE A 184 -21.10 14.82 -5.59
C ILE A 184 -20.39 15.93 -4.82
N GLY A 185 -19.06 15.83 -4.66
CA GLY A 185 -18.21 16.80 -3.99
C GLY A 185 -16.75 16.39 -4.03
N TYR A 186 -15.90 17.24 -3.48
CA TYR A 186 -14.46 17.01 -3.39
C TYR A 186 -13.99 17.30 -1.99
N LYS A 187 -13.10 16.45 -1.46
CA LYS A 187 -12.38 16.71 -0.22
C LYS A 187 -10.97 17.14 -0.57
N ILE A 188 -10.54 18.27 -0.03
CA ILE A 188 -9.18 18.78 -0.20
C ILE A 188 -8.45 18.55 1.12
N TYR A 189 -7.33 17.84 1.03
CA TYR A 189 -6.42 17.65 2.14
C TYR A 189 -5.21 18.55 1.96
N TRP A 190 -4.83 19.22 2.99
CA TRP A 190 -3.61 20.04 3.01
C TRP A 190 -2.87 19.84 4.32
N ARG A 191 -1.59 20.03 4.31
CA ARG A 191 -0.73 20.00 5.49
C ARG A 191 0.33 21.07 5.39
N ASP A 192 0.86 21.47 6.51
CA ASP A 192 2.07 22.26 6.56
C ASP A 192 3.26 21.38 6.11
N THR A 193 4.21 21.93 5.38
CA THR A 193 5.42 21.21 4.96
C THR A 193 6.36 20.92 6.12
N THR A 194 6.15 21.54 7.27
CA THR A 194 6.91 21.38 8.50
C THR A 194 6.28 20.43 9.52
N SER A 195 5.12 19.87 9.20
CA SER A 195 4.34 18.99 10.10
C SER A 195 4.32 17.53 9.65
#